data_2a823e76100269ab398147a0b35f6e41
#
_entry.id   2a823e76100269ab398147a0b35f6e41
#
_cell.length_a   1.000
_cell.length_b   1.000
_cell.length_c   1.000
_cell.angle_alpha   90.00
_cell.angle_beta   90.00
_cell.angle_gamma   90.00
#
_symmetry.space_group_name_H-M   'P 1'
#
loop_
_entity.id
_entity.type
_entity.pdbx_description
1 polymer ?
#
loop_
_entity_poly.entity_id
_entity_poly.type
_entity_poly.pdbx_seq_one_letter_code
_entity_poly.pdbx_strand_id
1 'polypeptide(L)'
;AAGAIGFATSASPTHNGDRGRPVPSRRADLDELRTLMAPLRDAGRGVVAMLPGGVFTNQQVFDLQQEIGRPFTWTALLTIKGLPYHEGVIAEHDEARARGVDVWPQVSCRPLVFQMNLAEPFTLNTRDSFRELMDRGRDERLAAYRDPQWRERARRDLDGEGFIPFNYASLAVAESDRHPELVGRGVLDVAVERGCSPLDVLVDLSLEDDLRTRFWSVLANDD
;
A
#
# COMPACT_ATOMS: atom_id res chain seq x y z
N ALA A 1 7.64 2.89 -34.06
CA ALA A 1 7.18 2.56 -32.71
C ALA A 1 8.19 3.14 -31.70
N ALA A 2 7.67 3.75 -30.61
CA ALA A 2 8.51 4.44 -29.61
C ALA A 2 9.29 3.48 -28.67
N GLY A 3 9.25 2.14 -28.92
CA GLY A 3 9.98 1.15 -28.14
C GLY A 3 9.35 0.72 -26.82
N ALA A 4 8.09 1.09 -26.55
CA ALA A 4 7.38 0.60 -25.39
C ALA A 4 7.21 -0.93 -25.42
N ILE A 5 7.44 -1.60 -24.27
CA ILE A 5 7.39 -3.07 -24.14
C ILE A 5 6.09 -3.57 -23.54
N GLY A 6 5.22 -2.69 -23.05
CA GLY A 6 3.98 -3.08 -22.40
C GLY A 6 3.18 -1.91 -21.88
N PHE A 7 2.15 -2.23 -21.10
CA PHE A 7 1.27 -1.28 -20.43
C PHE A 7 1.26 -1.57 -18.94
N ALA A 8 1.33 -0.53 -18.12
CA ALA A 8 1.24 -0.65 -16.67
C ALA A 8 0.15 0.25 -16.10
N THR A 9 -0.59 -0.26 -15.10
CA THR A 9 -1.67 0.49 -14.44
C THR A 9 -1.82 0.06 -12.98
N SER A 10 -2.49 0.90 -12.20
CA SER A 10 -2.81 0.61 -10.80
C SER A 10 -4.19 1.12 -10.43
N ALA A 11 -4.98 0.28 -9.79
CA ALA A 11 -6.24 0.63 -9.14
C ALA A 11 -6.12 0.69 -7.60
N SER A 12 -4.92 0.49 -7.04
CA SER A 12 -4.73 0.42 -5.59
C SER A 12 -5.14 1.70 -4.87
N PRO A 13 -5.94 1.61 -3.80
CA PRO A 13 -6.30 2.75 -2.95
C PRO A 13 -5.11 3.48 -2.33
N THR A 14 -3.96 2.81 -2.20
CA THR A 14 -2.74 3.41 -1.65
C THR A 14 -2.01 4.32 -2.65
N HIS A 15 -2.29 4.20 -3.94
CA HIS A 15 -1.65 5.02 -4.96
C HIS A 15 -2.35 6.37 -5.09
N ASN A 16 -1.79 7.36 -4.44
CA ASN A 16 -2.24 8.74 -4.48
C ASN A 16 -1.18 9.62 -5.14
N GLY A 17 -1.65 10.65 -5.85
CA GLY A 17 -0.81 11.72 -6.37
C GLY A 17 -0.69 12.86 -5.37
N ASP A 18 -0.37 14.04 -5.88
CA ASP A 18 -0.22 15.25 -5.07
C ASP A 18 -1.44 15.48 -4.18
N ARG A 19 -1.19 15.86 -2.93
CA ARG A 19 -2.19 16.17 -1.89
C ARG A 19 -3.17 15.02 -1.61
N GLY A 20 -2.72 13.77 -1.71
CA GLY A 20 -3.55 12.61 -1.44
C GLY A 20 -4.65 12.34 -2.48
N ARG A 21 -4.66 13.05 -3.61
CA ARG A 21 -5.64 12.82 -4.67
C ARG A 21 -5.41 11.48 -5.35
N PRO A 22 -6.45 10.69 -5.62
CA PRO A 22 -6.29 9.46 -6.38
C PRO A 22 -5.59 9.70 -7.72
N VAL A 23 -4.62 8.85 -8.08
CA VAL A 23 -4.07 8.86 -9.43
C VAL A 23 -5.17 8.53 -10.46
N PRO A 24 -5.14 9.07 -11.69
CA PRO A 24 -6.21 8.88 -12.68
C PRO A 24 -6.55 7.41 -12.94
N SER A 25 -5.56 6.53 -12.97
CA SER A 25 -5.74 5.10 -13.21
C SER A 25 -6.63 4.37 -12.18
N ARG A 26 -6.79 4.93 -10.96
CA ARG A 26 -7.70 4.39 -9.96
C ARG A 26 -9.18 4.57 -10.28
N ARG A 27 -9.50 5.41 -11.28
CA ARG A 27 -10.87 5.67 -11.74
C ARG A 27 -11.20 4.95 -13.05
N ALA A 28 -10.20 4.29 -13.64
CA ALA A 28 -10.40 3.53 -14.86
C ALA A 28 -11.32 2.32 -14.58
N ASP A 29 -12.32 2.15 -15.42
CA ASP A 29 -13.14 0.95 -15.46
C ASP A 29 -12.57 -0.09 -16.44
N LEU A 30 -13.22 -1.23 -16.55
CA LEU A 30 -12.78 -2.31 -17.45
C LEU A 30 -12.83 -1.90 -18.93
N ASP A 31 -13.76 -1.03 -19.34
CA ASP A 31 -13.90 -0.60 -20.73
C ASP A 31 -12.76 0.36 -21.11
N GLU A 32 -12.38 1.24 -20.22
CA GLU A 32 -11.19 2.08 -20.38
C GLU A 32 -9.93 1.21 -20.46
N LEU A 33 -9.78 0.23 -19.55
CA LEU A 33 -8.64 -0.69 -19.58
C LEU A 33 -8.58 -1.49 -20.88
N ARG A 34 -9.70 -2.01 -21.39
CA ARG A 34 -9.77 -2.68 -22.71
C ARG A 34 -9.27 -1.77 -23.82
N THR A 35 -9.73 -0.52 -23.82
CA THR A 35 -9.36 0.46 -24.84
C THR A 35 -7.86 0.77 -24.79
N LEU A 36 -7.30 0.98 -23.60
CA LEU A 36 -5.88 1.29 -23.42
C LEU A 36 -4.95 0.11 -23.74
N MET A 37 -5.42 -1.12 -23.53
CA MET A 37 -4.64 -2.34 -23.81
C MET A 37 -4.84 -2.88 -25.25
N ALA A 38 -5.87 -2.46 -25.98
CA ALA A 38 -6.13 -2.89 -27.35
C ALA A 38 -4.90 -2.76 -28.29
N PRO A 39 -4.05 -1.73 -28.22
CA PRO A 39 -2.84 -1.65 -29.02
C PRO A 39 -1.86 -2.79 -28.79
N LEU A 40 -1.82 -3.42 -27.60
CA LEU A 40 -0.97 -4.58 -27.33
C LEU A 40 -1.53 -5.83 -28.02
N ARG A 41 -2.86 -6.01 -27.98
CA ARG A 41 -3.56 -7.06 -28.69
C ARG A 41 -3.30 -6.95 -30.20
N ASP A 42 -3.51 -5.77 -30.77
CA ASP A 42 -3.39 -5.52 -32.21
C ASP A 42 -1.94 -5.67 -32.70
N ALA A 43 -0.97 -5.31 -31.87
CA ALA A 43 0.46 -5.49 -32.15
C ALA A 43 0.95 -6.94 -31.93
N GLY A 44 0.18 -7.80 -31.26
CA GLY A 44 0.53 -9.17 -30.95
C GLY A 44 1.80 -9.32 -30.05
N ARG A 45 2.19 -8.26 -29.33
CA ARG A 45 3.41 -8.23 -28.50
C ARG A 45 3.25 -7.31 -27.29
N GLY A 46 4.11 -7.52 -26.29
CA GLY A 46 4.12 -6.75 -25.05
C GLY A 46 3.48 -7.49 -23.90
N VAL A 47 3.57 -6.91 -22.71
CA VAL A 47 3.02 -7.44 -21.46
C VAL A 47 2.17 -6.39 -20.76
N VAL A 48 1.26 -6.84 -19.91
CA VAL A 48 0.50 -5.96 -19.02
C VAL A 48 0.97 -6.18 -17.58
N ALA A 49 1.30 -5.10 -16.88
CA ALA A 49 1.56 -5.12 -15.44
C ALA A 49 0.49 -4.31 -14.73
N MET A 50 -0.19 -4.90 -13.74
CA MET A 50 -1.24 -4.17 -13.03
C MET A 50 -1.21 -4.42 -11.53
N LEU A 51 -1.79 -3.47 -10.81
CA LEU A 51 -2.10 -3.61 -9.39
C LEU A 51 -3.62 -3.50 -9.24
N PRO A 52 -4.35 -4.64 -9.14
CA PRO A 52 -5.81 -4.64 -9.06
C PRO A 52 -6.36 -3.92 -7.83
N GLY A 53 -5.62 -3.95 -6.72
CA GLY A 53 -5.90 -3.16 -5.52
C GLY A 53 -7.21 -3.49 -4.82
N GLY A 54 -7.77 -4.68 -5.02
CA GLY A 54 -9.09 -5.06 -4.49
C GLY A 54 -10.27 -4.41 -5.23
N VAL A 55 -10.01 -3.58 -6.25
CA VAL A 55 -11.05 -2.97 -7.10
C VAL A 55 -11.50 -3.94 -8.19
N PHE A 56 -10.54 -4.67 -8.78
CA PHE A 56 -10.83 -5.72 -9.75
C PHE A 56 -10.64 -7.09 -9.11
N THR A 57 -11.59 -7.99 -9.35
CA THR A 57 -11.49 -9.40 -8.93
C THR A 57 -10.49 -10.14 -9.81
N ASN A 58 -9.93 -11.26 -9.32
CA ASN A 58 -9.07 -12.12 -10.12
C ASN A 58 -9.76 -12.56 -11.42
N GLN A 59 -11.05 -12.94 -11.36
CA GLN A 59 -11.79 -13.34 -12.55
C GLN A 59 -11.87 -12.22 -13.59
N GLN A 60 -12.11 -10.98 -13.19
CA GLN A 60 -12.11 -9.84 -14.13
C GLN A 60 -10.73 -9.62 -14.79
N VAL A 61 -9.65 -9.86 -14.06
CA VAL A 61 -8.29 -9.80 -14.60
C VAL A 61 -8.05 -10.96 -15.59
N PHE A 62 -8.53 -12.16 -15.28
CA PHE A 62 -8.42 -13.32 -16.16
C PHE A 62 -9.19 -13.10 -17.47
N ASP A 63 -10.43 -12.61 -17.38
CA ASP A 63 -11.26 -12.33 -18.56
C ASP A 63 -10.61 -11.26 -19.44
N LEU A 64 -10.11 -10.19 -18.83
CA LEU A 64 -9.40 -9.12 -19.55
C LEU A 64 -8.13 -9.64 -20.24
N GLN A 65 -7.37 -10.53 -19.58
CA GLN A 65 -6.19 -11.15 -20.17
C GLN A 65 -6.57 -11.98 -21.42
N GLN A 66 -7.62 -12.77 -21.35
CA GLN A 66 -8.08 -13.58 -22.50
C GLN A 66 -8.55 -12.71 -23.67
N GLU A 67 -9.23 -11.58 -23.39
CA GLU A 67 -9.65 -10.62 -24.43
C GLU A 67 -8.44 -9.95 -25.10
N ILE A 68 -7.42 -9.59 -24.32
CA ILE A 68 -6.21 -8.90 -24.82
C ILE A 68 -5.22 -9.87 -25.45
N GLY A 69 -5.20 -11.14 -25.01
CA GLY A 69 -4.33 -12.19 -25.55
C GLY A 69 -2.84 -11.94 -25.33
N ARG A 70 -2.47 -11.20 -24.30
CA ARG A 70 -1.07 -10.92 -23.93
C ARG A 70 -0.82 -11.38 -22.49
N PRO A 71 0.44 -11.73 -22.13
CA PRO A 71 0.76 -12.06 -20.75
C PRO A 71 0.44 -10.91 -19.80
N PHE A 72 -0.18 -11.23 -18.68
CA PHE A 72 -0.41 -10.29 -17.58
C PHE A 72 0.43 -10.67 -16.37
N THR A 73 0.89 -9.68 -15.64
CA THR A 73 1.44 -9.86 -14.30
C THR A 73 0.81 -8.85 -13.36
N TRP A 74 0.67 -9.21 -12.10
CA TRP A 74 0.13 -8.29 -11.11
C TRP A 74 0.92 -8.32 -9.80
N THR A 75 0.94 -7.20 -9.09
CA THR A 75 1.60 -6.99 -7.81
C THR A 75 0.55 -6.83 -6.72
N ALA A 76 0.64 -7.53 -5.63
CA ALA A 76 1.53 -8.62 -5.34
C ALA A 76 0.78 -9.71 -4.58
N LEU A 77 1.15 -10.95 -4.81
CA LEU A 77 0.73 -12.04 -3.94
C LEU A 77 1.54 -11.94 -2.63
N LEU A 78 0.82 -11.76 -1.53
CA LEU A 78 1.40 -11.55 -0.21
C LEU A 78 1.00 -12.70 0.72
N THR A 79 1.95 -13.19 1.54
CA THR A 79 1.64 -13.99 2.72
C THR A 79 1.49 -13.05 3.90
N ILE A 80 0.38 -13.18 4.63
CA ILE A 80 0.14 -12.41 5.85
C ILE A 80 -0.06 -13.42 6.97
N LYS A 81 0.76 -13.34 7.99
CA LYS A 81 0.75 -14.27 9.10
C LYS A 81 -0.64 -14.44 9.71
N GLY A 82 -1.10 -15.67 9.78
CA GLY A 82 -2.42 -16.03 10.31
C GLY A 82 -3.58 -15.85 9.34
N LEU A 83 -3.32 -15.44 8.07
CA LEU A 83 -4.35 -15.33 7.05
C LEU A 83 -4.03 -16.24 5.85
N PRO A 84 -4.86 -17.24 5.53
CA PRO A 84 -4.64 -18.17 4.41
C PRO A 84 -5.02 -17.58 3.04
N TYR A 85 -5.05 -16.26 2.92
CA TYR A 85 -5.47 -15.55 1.70
C TYR A 85 -4.71 -16.01 0.44
N HIS A 86 -3.40 -16.18 0.56
CA HIS A 86 -2.54 -16.55 -0.56
C HIS A 86 -2.85 -17.94 -1.13
N GLU A 87 -3.28 -18.89 -0.29
CA GLU A 87 -3.63 -20.26 -0.74
C GLU A 87 -4.82 -20.24 -1.70
N GLY A 88 -5.87 -19.48 -1.36
CA GLY A 88 -7.04 -19.31 -2.21
C GLY A 88 -6.70 -18.65 -3.56
N VAL A 89 -5.85 -17.61 -3.52
CA VAL A 89 -5.39 -16.93 -4.74
C VAL A 89 -4.57 -17.86 -5.63
N ILE A 90 -3.69 -18.69 -5.06
CA ILE A 90 -2.91 -19.68 -5.82
C ILE A 90 -3.85 -20.68 -6.49
N ALA A 91 -4.82 -21.21 -5.76
CA ALA A 91 -5.79 -22.18 -6.30
C ALA A 91 -6.57 -21.59 -7.47
N GLU A 92 -7.09 -20.35 -7.35
CA GLU A 92 -7.77 -19.65 -8.45
C GLU A 92 -6.88 -19.48 -9.68
N HIS A 93 -5.60 -19.16 -9.50
CA HIS A 93 -4.64 -19.02 -10.61
C HIS A 93 -4.32 -20.35 -11.26
N ASP A 94 -4.18 -21.44 -10.50
CA ASP A 94 -3.94 -22.77 -11.04
C ASP A 94 -5.12 -23.25 -11.87
N GLU A 95 -6.35 -23.03 -11.40
CA GLU A 95 -7.56 -23.31 -12.19
C GLU A 95 -7.65 -22.45 -13.45
N ALA A 96 -7.31 -21.18 -13.37
CA ALA A 96 -7.30 -20.27 -14.52
C ALA A 96 -6.25 -20.72 -15.56
N ARG A 97 -5.05 -21.08 -15.13
CA ARG A 97 -3.98 -21.61 -16.00
C ARG A 97 -4.39 -22.89 -16.71
N ALA A 98 -5.11 -23.79 -16.03
CA ALA A 98 -5.64 -24.99 -16.66
C ALA A 98 -6.62 -24.68 -17.81
N ARG A 99 -7.23 -23.48 -17.80
CA ARG A 99 -8.09 -22.96 -18.89
C ARG A 99 -7.33 -22.12 -19.93
N GLY A 100 -6.00 -22.01 -19.81
CA GLY A 100 -5.16 -21.26 -20.76
C GLY A 100 -5.00 -19.77 -20.43
N VAL A 101 -5.35 -19.34 -19.22
CA VAL A 101 -5.14 -17.97 -18.77
C VAL A 101 -3.65 -17.74 -18.48
N ASP A 102 -3.07 -16.65 -19.01
CA ASP A 102 -1.67 -16.28 -18.88
C ASP A 102 -1.52 -15.06 -17.95
N VAL A 103 -1.85 -15.26 -16.67
CA VAL A 103 -1.76 -14.25 -15.61
C VAL A 103 -0.86 -14.75 -14.49
N TRP A 104 0.14 -13.96 -14.12
CA TRP A 104 1.17 -14.32 -13.15
C TRP A 104 1.25 -13.33 -12.00
N PRO A 105 1.00 -13.76 -10.74
CA PRO A 105 1.27 -12.94 -9.58
C PRO A 105 2.77 -12.77 -9.35
N GLN A 106 3.18 -11.59 -8.96
CA GLN A 106 4.54 -11.34 -8.48
C GLN A 106 4.60 -11.56 -6.98
N VAL A 107 5.65 -12.24 -6.52
CA VAL A 107 5.92 -12.46 -5.10
C VAL A 107 7.28 -11.88 -4.72
N SER A 108 7.40 -11.41 -3.48
CA SER A 108 8.71 -11.06 -2.92
C SER A 108 9.37 -12.31 -2.32
N CYS A 109 10.64 -12.53 -2.62
CA CYS A 109 11.45 -13.60 -2.03
C CYS A 109 12.00 -13.23 -0.63
N ARG A 110 11.59 -12.12 -0.07
CA ARG A 110 11.99 -11.61 1.24
C ARG A 110 10.81 -10.86 1.86
N PRO A 111 10.87 -10.56 3.18
CA PRO A 111 9.87 -9.71 3.82
C PRO A 111 9.64 -8.40 3.03
N LEU A 112 8.38 -8.06 2.86
CA LEU A 112 7.98 -6.79 2.25
C LEU A 112 8.01 -5.72 3.33
N VAL A 113 9.05 -4.89 3.27
CA VAL A 113 9.27 -3.78 4.21
C VAL A 113 9.00 -2.47 3.52
N PHE A 114 8.32 -1.57 4.18
CA PHE A 114 8.19 -0.18 3.74
C PHE A 114 8.66 0.79 4.81
N GLN A 115 9.01 1.99 4.40
CA GLN A 115 9.30 3.10 5.29
C GLN A 115 8.30 4.23 5.09
N MET A 116 7.97 4.91 6.18
CA MET A 116 7.09 6.08 6.15
C MET A 116 7.55 7.12 7.16
N ASN A 117 7.09 8.34 6.98
CA ASN A 117 7.11 9.39 8.00
C ASN A 117 5.73 10.07 8.06
N LEU A 118 5.49 10.96 9.02
CA LEU A 118 4.19 11.61 9.11
C LEU A 118 4.03 12.85 8.20
N ALA A 119 5.07 13.24 7.46
CA ALA A 119 4.91 14.15 6.32
C ALA A 119 4.29 13.43 5.12
N GLU A 120 4.67 12.15 4.90
CA GLU A 120 4.20 11.27 3.84
C GLU A 120 3.76 9.92 4.44
N PRO A 121 2.59 9.86 5.11
CA PRO A 121 2.17 8.68 5.87
C PRO A 121 1.57 7.61 4.94
N PHE A 122 2.41 6.98 4.13
CA PHE A 122 2.07 6.12 3.00
C PHE A 122 0.87 5.18 3.24
N THR A 123 0.95 4.24 4.16
CA THR A 123 -0.16 3.30 4.39
C THR A 123 -1.30 3.93 5.20
N LEU A 124 -0.97 4.88 6.07
CA LEU A 124 -1.94 5.56 6.92
C LEU A 124 -2.83 6.53 6.13
N ASN A 125 -2.40 6.99 4.95
CA ASN A 125 -3.20 7.86 4.10
C ASN A 125 -4.50 7.20 3.57
N THR A 126 -4.68 5.91 3.78
CA THR A 126 -5.95 5.20 3.53
C THR A 126 -6.94 5.33 4.69
N ARG A 127 -6.49 5.80 5.87
CA ARG A 127 -7.31 6.07 7.05
C ARG A 127 -7.84 7.49 7.01
N ASP A 128 -9.10 7.68 7.40
CA ASP A 128 -9.78 8.97 7.27
C ASP A 128 -9.08 10.09 8.01
N SER A 129 -8.65 9.83 9.25
CA SER A 129 -7.95 10.80 10.10
C SER A 129 -6.63 11.31 9.50
N PHE A 130 -5.90 10.46 8.79
CA PHE A 130 -4.66 10.86 8.12
C PHE A 130 -4.96 11.45 6.74
N ARG A 131 -5.94 10.89 6.01
CA ARG A 131 -6.31 11.35 4.68
C ARG A 131 -6.78 12.80 4.69
N GLU A 132 -7.53 13.23 5.71
CA GLU A 132 -7.99 14.62 5.85
C GLU A 132 -6.83 15.63 5.96
N LEU A 133 -5.63 15.18 6.34
CA LEU A 133 -4.45 16.01 6.47
C LEU A 133 -3.60 16.09 5.19
N MET A 134 -3.86 15.22 4.19
CA MET A 134 -3.01 15.16 2.99
C MET A 134 -3.06 16.42 2.13
N ASP A 135 -4.18 17.15 2.15
CA ASP A 135 -4.34 18.43 1.44
C ASP A 135 -4.00 19.65 2.32
N ARG A 136 -3.49 19.43 3.54
CA ARG A 136 -3.12 20.49 4.48
C ARG A 136 -1.66 20.88 4.35
N GLY A 137 -1.38 22.15 4.61
CA GLY A 137 -0.02 22.64 4.74
C GLY A 137 0.71 22.01 5.95
N ARG A 138 2.04 22.11 5.94
CA ARG A 138 2.88 21.53 7.00
C ARG A 138 2.47 22.01 8.40
N ASP A 139 2.25 23.30 8.59
CA ASP A 139 1.92 23.87 9.90
C ASP A 139 0.56 23.42 10.42
N GLU A 140 -0.41 23.26 9.52
CA GLU A 140 -1.73 22.71 9.85
C GLU A 140 -1.63 21.23 10.25
N ARG A 141 -0.78 20.43 9.59
CA ARG A 141 -0.51 19.03 10.00
C ARG A 141 0.14 18.96 11.37
N LEU A 142 1.16 19.79 11.62
CA LEU A 142 1.80 19.88 12.94
C LEU A 142 0.79 20.26 14.03
N ALA A 143 -0.13 21.18 13.74
CA ALA A 143 -1.19 21.57 14.67
C ALA A 143 -2.15 20.40 14.94
N ALA A 144 -2.59 19.69 13.88
CA ALA A 144 -3.46 18.53 14.01
C ALA A 144 -2.80 17.41 14.83
N TYR A 145 -1.55 17.08 14.56
CA TYR A 145 -0.83 16.05 15.32
C TYR A 145 -0.65 16.41 16.82
N ARG A 146 -0.68 17.69 17.18
CA ARG A 146 -0.68 18.15 18.58
C ARG A 146 -2.07 18.12 19.22
N ASP A 147 -3.13 18.08 18.43
CA ASP A 147 -4.51 18.11 18.94
C ASP A 147 -4.90 16.76 19.57
N PRO A 148 -5.24 16.73 20.88
CA PRO A 148 -5.70 15.50 21.53
C PRO A 148 -6.96 14.90 20.91
N GLN A 149 -7.84 15.73 20.34
CA GLN A 149 -9.07 15.23 19.70
C GLN A 149 -8.73 14.54 18.38
N TRP A 150 -7.78 15.05 17.61
CA TRP A 150 -7.32 14.37 16.40
C TRP A 150 -6.65 13.03 16.76
N ARG A 151 -5.78 12.99 17.78
CA ARG A 151 -5.13 11.74 18.23
C ARG A 151 -6.15 10.69 18.64
N GLU A 152 -7.21 11.07 19.33
CA GLU A 152 -8.26 10.14 19.73
C GLU A 152 -9.06 9.60 18.52
N ARG A 153 -9.33 10.44 17.52
CA ARG A 153 -9.93 9.97 16.25
C ARG A 153 -8.99 9.04 15.50
N ALA A 154 -7.71 9.39 15.39
CA ALA A 154 -6.70 8.59 14.71
C ALA A 154 -6.50 7.22 15.38
N ARG A 155 -6.53 7.14 16.71
CA ARG A 155 -6.46 5.88 17.45
C ARG A 155 -7.62 4.96 17.10
N ARG A 156 -8.84 5.46 17.16
CA ARG A 156 -10.04 4.68 16.80
C ARG A 156 -10.04 4.25 15.32
N ASP A 157 -9.55 5.10 14.45
CA ASP A 157 -9.46 4.83 13.02
C ASP A 157 -8.40 3.73 12.72
N LEU A 158 -7.29 3.73 13.42
CA LEU A 158 -6.24 2.70 13.29
C LEU A 158 -6.65 1.34 13.89
N ASP A 159 -7.46 1.35 14.96
CA ASP A 159 -8.02 0.14 15.57
C ASP A 159 -9.15 -0.47 14.72
N GLY A 160 -9.72 0.30 13.80
CA GLY A 160 -10.78 -0.12 12.90
C GLY A 160 -10.29 -0.93 11.70
N GLU A 161 -11.25 -1.49 10.95
CA GLU A 161 -10.96 -2.15 9.68
C GLU A 161 -10.40 -1.15 8.65
N GLY A 162 -9.49 -1.61 7.80
CA GLY A 162 -8.90 -0.80 6.74
C GLY A 162 -8.35 -1.65 5.62
N PHE A 163 -8.08 -1.01 4.48
CA PHE A 163 -7.54 -1.68 3.29
C PHE A 163 -6.24 -2.44 3.58
N ILE A 164 -5.37 -1.84 4.39
CA ILE A 164 -4.18 -2.50 4.93
C ILE A 164 -4.38 -2.62 6.44
N PRO A 165 -4.31 -3.82 7.02
CA PRO A 165 -4.28 -3.98 8.47
C PRO A 165 -3.13 -3.18 9.07
N PHE A 166 -3.40 -2.39 10.10
CA PHE A 166 -2.37 -1.64 10.80
C PHE A 166 -1.95 -2.37 12.07
N ASN A 167 -0.65 -2.57 12.24
CA ASN A 167 -0.11 -3.29 13.38
C ASN A 167 1.11 -2.56 13.96
N TYR A 168 0.97 -1.99 15.13
CA TYR A 168 2.07 -1.33 15.83
C TYR A 168 3.25 -2.28 16.13
N ALA A 169 3.01 -3.58 16.29
CA ALA A 169 4.07 -4.54 16.58
C ALA A 169 5.07 -4.71 15.43
N SER A 170 4.66 -4.36 14.21
CA SER A 170 5.54 -4.39 13.05
C SER A 170 6.31 -3.09 12.82
N LEU A 171 6.04 -2.04 13.61
CA LEU A 171 6.67 -0.73 13.47
C LEU A 171 7.91 -0.59 14.33
N ALA A 172 9.00 -0.09 13.73
CA ALA A 172 10.19 0.34 14.47
C ALA A 172 10.72 1.67 13.91
N VAL A 173 11.48 2.38 14.72
CA VAL A 173 12.16 3.61 14.31
C VAL A 173 13.27 3.25 13.32
N ALA A 174 13.19 3.78 12.09
CA ALA A 174 14.18 3.56 11.05
C ALA A 174 15.29 4.62 11.10
N GLU A 175 14.89 5.88 11.23
CA GLU A 175 15.79 7.03 11.26
C GLU A 175 15.17 8.13 12.16
N SER A 176 16.00 8.77 12.97
CA SER A 176 15.65 9.99 13.70
C SER A 176 16.90 10.80 13.98
N ASP A 177 16.88 12.09 13.64
CA ASP A 177 17.95 13.02 13.95
C ASP A 177 17.96 13.41 15.43
N ARG A 178 16.77 13.45 16.04
CA ARG A 178 16.58 13.84 17.44
C ARG A 178 16.76 12.71 18.43
N HIS A 179 16.46 11.48 18.00
CA HIS A 179 16.47 10.28 18.83
C HIS A 179 17.24 9.14 18.18
N PRO A 180 18.56 9.34 17.88
CA PRO A 180 19.36 8.29 17.27
C PRO A 180 19.47 7.03 18.14
N GLU A 181 19.30 7.14 19.46
CA GLU A 181 19.29 6.03 20.40
C GLU A 181 18.06 5.12 20.28
N LEU A 182 17.00 5.59 19.61
CA LEU A 182 15.79 4.80 19.35
C LEU A 182 15.82 4.06 18.03
N VAL A 183 16.79 4.32 17.16
CA VAL A 183 16.90 3.64 15.86
C VAL A 183 17.00 2.11 16.05
N GLY A 184 16.14 1.38 15.32
CA GLY A 184 15.99 -0.08 15.43
C GLY A 184 15.02 -0.53 16.53
N ARG A 185 14.54 0.36 17.40
CA ARG A 185 13.62 -0.02 18.49
C ARG A 185 12.18 -0.07 18.00
N GLY A 186 11.43 -1.06 18.48
CA GLY A 186 10.01 -1.21 18.23
C GLY A 186 9.18 -0.07 18.85
N VAL A 187 8.18 0.41 18.14
CA VAL A 187 7.28 1.47 18.64
C VAL A 187 6.55 1.03 19.90
N LEU A 188 6.15 -0.25 20.00
CA LEU A 188 5.52 -0.80 21.21
C LEU A 188 6.46 -0.77 22.42
N ASP A 189 7.74 -1.11 22.24
CA ASP A 189 8.72 -1.13 23.34
C ASP A 189 8.95 0.27 23.88
N VAL A 190 9.05 1.25 22.99
CA VAL A 190 9.19 2.64 23.35
C VAL A 190 7.92 3.17 24.07
N ALA A 191 6.74 2.73 23.63
CA ALA A 191 5.48 3.10 24.26
C ALA A 191 5.37 2.57 25.70
N VAL A 192 5.75 1.33 25.93
CA VAL A 192 5.80 0.72 27.27
C VAL A 192 6.77 1.49 28.17
N GLU A 193 7.97 1.79 27.70
CA GLU A 193 9.00 2.52 28.47
C GLU A 193 8.55 3.95 28.81
N ARG A 194 7.89 4.65 27.88
CA ARG A 194 7.40 6.02 28.07
C ARG A 194 6.05 6.09 28.81
N GLY A 195 5.38 4.96 29.02
CA GLY A 195 4.05 4.90 29.65
C GLY A 195 2.96 5.60 28.85
N CYS A 196 3.05 5.58 27.53
CA CYS A 196 2.11 6.24 26.63
C CYS A 196 1.57 5.28 25.55
N SER A 197 0.63 5.72 24.71
CA SER A 197 0.12 4.89 23.64
C SER A 197 1.12 4.78 22.47
N PRO A 198 1.10 3.70 21.70
CA PRO A 198 1.95 3.56 20.51
C PRO A 198 1.74 4.67 19.47
N LEU A 199 0.50 5.16 19.33
CA LEU A 199 0.22 6.31 18.46
C LEU A 199 0.92 7.56 18.99
N ASP A 200 0.94 7.78 20.30
CA ASP A 200 1.62 8.94 20.86
C ASP A 200 3.12 8.88 20.61
N VAL A 201 3.76 7.71 20.71
CA VAL A 201 5.16 7.54 20.31
C VAL A 201 5.39 7.93 18.86
N LEU A 202 4.56 7.40 17.95
CA LEU A 202 4.66 7.69 16.52
C LEU A 202 4.54 9.19 16.23
N VAL A 203 3.57 9.84 16.87
CA VAL A 203 3.29 11.26 16.67
C VAL A 203 4.32 12.14 17.35
N ASP A 204 4.69 11.86 18.60
CA ASP A 204 5.61 12.71 19.36
C ASP A 204 7.02 12.69 18.76
N LEU A 205 7.56 11.51 18.43
CA LEU A 205 8.85 11.42 17.73
C LEU A 205 8.83 12.17 16.40
N SER A 206 7.72 12.09 15.67
CA SER A 206 7.57 12.83 14.42
C SER A 206 7.54 14.35 14.65
N LEU A 207 6.82 14.83 15.68
CA LEU A 207 6.73 16.25 16.01
C LEU A 207 8.08 16.82 16.48
N GLU A 208 8.81 16.06 17.31
CA GLU A 208 10.11 16.44 17.85
C GLU A 208 11.16 16.55 16.75
N ASP A 209 11.05 15.78 15.68
CA ASP A 209 11.96 15.74 14.54
C ASP A 209 11.38 16.39 13.27
N ASP A 210 10.40 17.27 13.44
CA ASP A 210 9.83 18.06 12.36
C ASP A 210 9.24 17.21 11.21
N LEU A 211 8.56 16.12 11.56
CA LEU A 211 8.00 15.08 10.70
C LEU A 211 9.04 14.28 9.87
N ARG A 212 10.33 14.36 10.21
CA ARG A 212 11.40 13.68 9.49
C ARG A 212 11.69 12.28 10.02
N THR A 213 11.36 12.00 11.29
CA THR A 213 11.49 10.63 11.82
C THR A 213 10.84 9.62 10.88
N ARG A 214 11.62 8.63 10.48
CA ARG A 214 11.14 7.53 9.64
C ARG A 214 10.88 6.30 10.48
N PHE A 215 9.83 5.62 10.10
CA PHE A 215 9.47 4.33 10.68
C PHE A 215 9.48 3.29 9.57
N TRP A 216 9.94 2.09 9.86
CA TRP A 216 9.79 0.97 8.95
C TRP A 216 8.80 -0.05 9.53
N SER A 217 8.15 -0.79 8.65
CA SER A 217 7.23 -1.86 9.01
C SER A 217 7.40 -3.03 8.06
N VAL A 218 7.34 -4.23 8.61
CA VAL A 218 7.14 -5.45 7.81
C VAL A 218 5.66 -5.58 7.53
N LEU A 219 5.29 -5.55 6.24
CA LEU A 219 3.91 -5.62 5.79
C LEU A 219 3.45 -7.07 5.56
N ALA A 220 4.33 -7.89 4.99
CA ALA A 220 4.01 -9.26 4.57
C ALA A 220 5.28 -10.06 4.28
N ASN A 221 5.13 -11.36 4.00
CA ASN A 221 6.18 -12.30 3.60
C ASN A 221 7.30 -12.43 4.65
N ASP A 222 6.92 -12.50 5.92
CA ASP A 222 7.81 -12.67 7.07
C ASP A 222 7.56 -13.98 7.85
N ASP A 223 7.03 -14.97 7.18
CA ASP A 223 6.67 -16.31 7.71
C ASP A 223 7.90 -17.19 7.95
#